data_b4799e5b59cdd50efd3b6bec7755aef0
#
_entry.id   b4799e5b59cdd50efd3b6bec7755aef0
#
_cell.length_a   1.000
_cell.length_b   1.000
_cell.length_c   1.000
_cell.angle_alpha   90.00
_cell.angle_beta   90.00
_cell.angle_gamma   90.00
#
_symmetry.space_group_name_H-M   'P 1'
#
loop_
_entity.id
_entity.type
_entity.pdbx_description
1 polymer ?
#
loop_
_entity_poly.entity_id
_entity_poly.type
_entity_poly.pdbx_seq_one_letter_code
_entity_poly.pdbx_strand_id
1 'polypeptide(L)'
;RNLPVTSRFAIGDVVLEMTQIGKECHNDCVIKQQTGECIMPHEGVFARVLHGGTIHVGDEMTLLPPEEDPPLRAAVITLSDKGSRGEREDKSGPLIVEMLTAAGYKVEETMILPDEAKALKAQLIRLADGRQVNLILTTGGTGFSPRDITPEATCAVADRNAPGIAEAMRYHSLSITPRGMLSRGVSVLRGKTLIVNLPGSPKAVQELSLIHISEPTRRSYI
;
A
#
# COMPACT_ATOMS: atom_id res chain seq x y z
N ARG A 1 -10.50 -5.60 19.51
CA ARG A 1 -9.51 -4.54 19.24
C ARG A 1 -8.35 -5.01 18.34
N ASN A 2 -8.09 -6.31 18.22
CA ASN A 2 -6.94 -6.87 17.50
C ASN A 2 -7.32 -7.70 16.27
N LEU A 3 -8.49 -7.44 15.68
CA LEU A 3 -8.89 -8.15 14.48
C LEU A 3 -8.17 -7.55 13.26
N PRO A 4 -7.61 -8.41 12.40
CA PRO A 4 -6.96 -7.94 11.18
C PRO A 4 -7.98 -7.37 10.19
N VAL A 5 -7.54 -6.48 9.34
CA VAL A 5 -8.28 -6.12 8.12
C VAL A 5 -8.51 -7.41 7.33
N THR A 6 -9.67 -7.52 6.65
CA THR A 6 -10.26 -8.74 6.07
C THR A 6 -11.04 -9.63 7.04
N SER A 7 -11.11 -9.32 8.35
CA SER A 7 -12.04 -10.01 9.24
C SER A 7 -13.48 -9.84 8.76
N ARG A 8 -14.22 -10.94 8.74
CA ARG A 8 -15.62 -10.98 8.28
C ARG A 8 -16.56 -11.20 9.45
N PHE A 9 -17.70 -10.53 9.42
CA PHE A 9 -18.73 -10.61 10.45
C PHE A 9 -20.07 -10.93 9.81
N ALA A 10 -20.85 -11.80 10.45
CA ALA A 10 -22.25 -12.03 10.12
C ALA A 10 -23.16 -11.36 11.16
N ILE A 11 -24.22 -10.70 10.68
CA ILE A 11 -25.31 -10.15 11.49
C ILE A 11 -26.60 -10.58 10.81
N GLY A 12 -27.22 -11.67 11.29
CA GLY A 12 -28.30 -12.34 10.54
C GLY A 12 -27.79 -12.75 9.14
N ASP A 13 -28.48 -12.29 8.09
CA ASP A 13 -28.10 -12.54 6.69
C ASP A 13 -27.03 -11.57 6.15
N VAL A 14 -26.71 -10.53 6.90
CA VAL A 14 -25.73 -9.51 6.46
C VAL A 14 -24.32 -9.99 6.74
N VAL A 15 -23.45 -9.92 5.71
CA VAL A 15 -22.03 -10.22 5.85
C VAL A 15 -21.21 -8.97 5.55
N LEU A 16 -20.39 -8.59 6.52
CA LEU A 16 -19.47 -7.45 6.44
C LEU A 16 -18.03 -7.92 6.43
N GLU A 17 -17.17 -7.24 5.68
CA GLU A 17 -15.73 -7.45 5.69
C GLU A 17 -15.02 -6.16 6.11
N MET A 18 -14.17 -6.24 7.11
CA MET A 18 -13.37 -5.12 7.57
C MET A 18 -12.33 -4.74 6.51
N THR A 19 -12.34 -3.48 6.06
CA THR A 19 -11.48 -3.01 4.97
C THR A 19 -10.40 -2.04 5.43
N GLN A 20 -10.62 -1.35 6.54
CA GLN A 20 -9.67 -0.35 7.05
C GLN A 20 -9.89 -0.10 8.54
N ILE A 21 -8.79 0.17 9.25
CA ILE A 21 -8.77 0.69 10.61
C ILE A 21 -8.30 2.15 10.55
N GLY A 22 -8.97 3.01 11.30
CA GLY A 22 -8.68 4.44 11.34
C GLY A 22 -9.21 5.21 10.14
N LYS A 23 -9.33 6.52 10.30
CA LYS A 23 -9.75 7.46 9.26
C LYS A 23 -8.82 8.68 9.27
N GLU A 24 -8.29 9.06 8.11
CA GLU A 24 -7.69 10.38 7.98
C GLU A 24 -8.79 11.45 8.19
N CYS A 25 -8.58 12.31 9.18
CA CYS A 25 -9.47 13.43 9.45
C CYS A 25 -8.70 14.74 9.17
N HIS A 26 -9.01 15.39 8.06
CA HIS A 26 -8.34 16.61 7.62
C HIS A 26 -8.89 17.87 8.28
N ASN A 27 -10.13 17.81 8.78
CA ASN A 27 -10.79 18.93 9.45
C ASN A 27 -11.32 18.49 10.80
N ASP A 28 -11.18 19.37 11.81
CA ASP A 28 -11.81 19.17 13.11
C ASP A 28 -13.33 19.20 12.97
N CYS A 29 -13.94 18.01 13.03
CA CYS A 29 -15.40 17.88 12.99
C CYS A 29 -16.02 18.37 14.32
N VAL A 30 -17.33 18.60 14.31
CA VAL A 30 -18.09 19.06 15.48
C VAL A 30 -17.86 18.21 16.72
N ILE A 31 -17.72 16.88 16.54
CA ILE A 31 -17.44 15.97 17.66
C ILE A 31 -16.09 16.29 18.29
N LYS A 32 -15.02 16.41 17.50
CA LYS A 32 -13.67 16.75 18.02
C LYS A 32 -13.66 18.13 18.67
N GLN A 33 -14.39 19.09 18.11
CA GLN A 33 -14.51 20.45 18.69
C GLN A 33 -15.21 20.44 20.06
N GLN A 34 -16.22 19.57 20.26
CA GLN A 34 -16.98 19.48 21.50
C GLN A 34 -16.32 18.61 22.55
N THR A 35 -15.66 17.52 22.16
CA THR A 35 -15.10 16.52 23.10
C THR A 35 -13.58 16.65 23.29
N GLY A 36 -12.90 17.45 22.44
CA GLY A 36 -11.43 17.59 22.45
C GLY A 36 -10.71 16.44 21.76
N GLU A 37 -11.33 15.26 21.67
CA GLU A 37 -10.75 14.06 21.06
C GLU A 37 -11.74 13.38 20.11
N CYS A 38 -11.21 12.68 19.11
CA CYS A 38 -12.01 11.85 18.22
C CYS A 38 -11.36 10.46 18.11
N ILE A 39 -12.11 9.43 18.42
CA ILE A 39 -11.65 8.04 18.37
C ILE A 39 -11.57 7.48 16.94
N MET A 40 -12.26 8.09 15.99
CA MET A 40 -12.35 7.60 14.61
C MET A 40 -11.02 7.45 13.88
N PRO A 41 -10.02 8.33 14.06
CA PRO A 41 -8.72 8.14 13.43
C PRO A 41 -7.96 6.89 13.91
N HIS A 42 -8.25 6.42 15.13
CA HIS A 42 -7.50 5.33 15.75
C HIS A 42 -8.32 4.05 15.91
N GLU A 43 -9.61 4.17 16.20
CA GLU A 43 -10.48 3.05 16.57
C GLU A 43 -11.62 2.83 15.55
N GLY A 44 -11.81 3.79 14.62
CA GLY A 44 -12.83 3.67 13.59
C GLY A 44 -12.55 2.49 12.67
N VAL A 45 -13.58 1.70 12.38
CA VAL A 45 -13.47 0.56 11.46
C VAL A 45 -14.38 0.81 10.28
N PHE A 46 -13.84 0.62 9.08
CA PHE A 46 -14.62 0.61 7.85
C PHE A 46 -14.83 -0.83 7.41
N ALA A 47 -16.04 -1.11 6.98
CA ALA A 47 -16.39 -2.42 6.45
C ALA A 47 -17.08 -2.28 5.08
N ARG A 48 -16.88 -3.28 4.25
CA ARG A 48 -17.59 -3.49 2.99
C ARG A 48 -18.71 -4.49 3.22
N VAL A 49 -19.89 -4.21 2.66
CA VAL A 49 -20.99 -5.15 2.65
C VAL A 49 -20.72 -6.20 1.57
N LEU A 50 -20.53 -7.46 1.96
CA LEU A 50 -20.39 -8.59 1.06
C LEU A 50 -21.74 -9.19 0.70
N HIS A 51 -22.63 -9.31 1.69
CA HIS A 51 -24.01 -9.71 1.51
C HIS A 51 -24.92 -8.72 2.24
N GLY A 52 -25.88 -8.17 1.52
CA GLY A 52 -26.82 -7.18 2.05
C GLY A 52 -27.98 -7.83 2.79
N GLY A 53 -28.69 -7.02 3.58
CA GLY A 53 -29.85 -7.46 4.37
C GLY A 53 -30.30 -6.33 5.29
N THR A 54 -31.11 -6.66 6.26
CA THR A 54 -31.60 -5.72 7.28
C THR A 54 -30.94 -6.02 8.62
N ILE A 55 -30.48 -4.99 9.30
CA ILE A 55 -29.89 -5.07 10.64
C ILE A 55 -30.79 -4.29 11.60
N HIS A 56 -31.07 -4.87 12.76
CA HIS A 56 -31.85 -4.25 13.83
C HIS A 56 -30.98 -4.02 15.07
N VAL A 57 -31.42 -3.10 15.91
CA VAL A 57 -30.80 -2.90 17.22
C VAL A 57 -30.99 -4.13 18.07
N GLY A 58 -29.90 -4.72 18.56
CA GLY A 58 -29.90 -5.94 19.36
C GLY A 58 -29.54 -7.21 18.59
N ASP A 59 -29.36 -7.14 17.25
CA ASP A 59 -28.88 -8.28 16.46
C ASP A 59 -27.47 -8.67 16.90
N GLU A 60 -27.21 -9.97 16.99
CA GLU A 60 -25.91 -10.51 17.37
C GLU A 60 -24.93 -10.45 16.19
N MET A 61 -23.71 -9.98 16.47
CA MET A 61 -22.61 -9.98 15.51
C MET A 61 -21.67 -11.15 15.79
N THR A 62 -21.53 -12.04 14.83
CA THR A 62 -20.65 -13.22 14.91
C THR A 62 -19.43 -13.05 14.00
N LEU A 63 -18.23 -13.29 14.55
CA LEU A 63 -17.00 -13.31 13.78
C LEU A 63 -16.96 -14.60 12.94
N LEU A 64 -16.82 -14.46 11.63
CA LEU A 64 -16.66 -15.58 10.71
C LEU A 64 -15.21 -16.10 10.70
N PRO A 65 -14.99 -17.38 10.40
CA PRO A 65 -13.65 -17.91 10.25
C PRO A 65 -12.90 -17.16 9.13
N PRO A 66 -11.57 -17.04 9.24
CA PRO A 66 -10.76 -16.44 8.19
C PRO A 66 -10.89 -17.24 6.89
N GLU A 67 -10.73 -16.56 5.77
CA GLU A 67 -10.68 -17.20 4.46
C GLU A 67 -9.45 -18.11 4.37
N GLU A 68 -9.63 -19.31 3.84
CA GLU A 68 -8.50 -20.19 3.54
C GLU A 68 -7.74 -19.64 2.34
N ASP A 69 -6.45 -19.37 2.53
CA ASP A 69 -5.52 -18.86 1.52
C ASP A 69 -5.99 -17.62 0.70
N PRO A 70 -6.33 -16.47 1.36
CA PRO A 70 -6.71 -15.28 0.64
C PRO A 70 -5.51 -14.74 -0.19
N PRO A 71 -5.76 -14.13 -1.35
CA PRO A 71 -4.70 -13.54 -2.16
C PRO A 71 -3.96 -12.46 -1.36
N LEU A 72 -2.64 -12.35 -1.57
CA LEU A 72 -1.87 -11.26 -1.02
C LEU A 72 -2.36 -9.94 -1.62
N ARG A 73 -2.48 -8.91 -0.76
CA ARG A 73 -3.02 -7.60 -1.14
C ARG A 73 -1.89 -6.61 -1.38
N ALA A 74 -1.99 -5.84 -2.44
CA ALA A 74 -0.99 -4.86 -2.81
C ALA A 74 -1.61 -3.47 -3.06
N ALA A 75 -0.76 -2.45 -2.98
CA ALA A 75 -1.08 -1.09 -3.42
C ALA A 75 0.04 -0.52 -4.28
N VAL A 76 -0.30 0.37 -5.19
CA VAL A 76 0.64 1.01 -6.11
C VAL A 76 0.55 2.53 -5.98
N ILE A 77 1.69 3.19 -5.79
CA ILE A 77 1.79 4.64 -5.68
C ILE A 77 2.74 5.16 -6.76
N THR A 78 2.24 6.00 -7.65
CA THR A 78 3.07 6.71 -8.62
C THR A 78 3.40 8.10 -8.10
N LEU A 79 4.69 8.44 -8.01
CA LEU A 79 5.19 9.76 -7.65
C LEU A 79 5.45 10.55 -8.93
N SER A 80 4.69 11.60 -9.14
CA SER A 80 4.82 12.49 -10.30
C SER A 80 4.08 13.80 -10.10
N ASP A 81 4.80 14.92 -10.01
CA ASP A 81 4.21 16.27 -9.98
C ASP A 81 3.30 16.54 -11.19
N LYS A 82 3.73 16.13 -12.38
CA LYS A 82 2.94 16.32 -13.60
C LYS A 82 1.76 15.37 -13.68
N GLY A 83 1.95 14.11 -13.25
CA GLY A 83 0.88 13.13 -13.22
C GLY A 83 -0.22 13.51 -12.24
N SER A 84 0.13 13.99 -11.04
CA SER A 84 -0.84 14.41 -10.02
C SER A 84 -1.69 15.62 -10.44
N ARG A 85 -1.19 16.44 -11.38
CA ARG A 85 -1.96 17.55 -11.97
C ARG A 85 -2.67 17.20 -13.28
N GLY A 86 -2.59 15.93 -13.72
CA GLY A 86 -3.18 15.50 -14.99
C GLY A 86 -2.44 15.97 -16.26
N GLU A 87 -1.24 16.54 -16.12
CA GLU A 87 -0.43 17.05 -17.23
C GLU A 87 0.36 15.94 -17.96
N ARG A 88 0.42 14.76 -17.36
CA ARG A 88 1.14 13.60 -17.90
C ARG A 88 0.40 12.32 -17.55
N GLU A 89 0.21 11.47 -18.55
CA GLU A 89 -0.34 10.12 -18.37
C GLU A 89 0.63 9.25 -17.55
N ASP A 90 0.09 8.53 -16.56
CA ASP A 90 0.84 7.51 -15.84
C ASP A 90 0.84 6.20 -16.63
N LYS A 91 2.01 5.80 -17.08
CA LYS A 91 2.22 4.54 -17.80
C LYS A 91 2.85 3.45 -16.91
N SER A 92 3.47 3.85 -15.81
CA SER A 92 4.19 2.92 -14.92
C SER A 92 3.24 2.28 -13.91
N GLY A 93 2.33 3.04 -13.32
CA GLY A 93 1.35 2.52 -12.37
C GLY A 93 0.48 1.41 -12.95
N PRO A 94 -0.22 1.62 -14.08
CA PRO A 94 -1.01 0.58 -14.73
C PRO A 94 -0.20 -0.68 -15.08
N LEU A 95 1.03 -0.53 -15.56
CA LEU A 95 1.92 -1.65 -15.85
C LEU A 95 2.22 -2.48 -14.59
N ILE A 96 2.52 -1.81 -13.47
CA ILE A 96 2.77 -2.50 -12.19
C ILE A 96 1.51 -3.25 -11.73
N VAL A 97 0.32 -2.65 -11.89
CA VAL A 97 -0.96 -3.30 -11.56
C VAL A 97 -1.17 -4.56 -12.38
N GLU A 98 -0.94 -4.51 -13.68
CA GLU A 98 -1.04 -5.67 -14.58
C GLU A 98 -0.11 -6.81 -14.11
N MET A 99 1.15 -6.47 -13.81
CA MET A 99 2.15 -7.44 -13.35
C MET A 99 1.80 -8.05 -12.00
N LEU A 100 1.35 -7.25 -11.03
CA LEU A 100 0.92 -7.74 -9.72
C LEU A 100 -0.30 -8.66 -9.85
N THR A 101 -1.26 -8.29 -10.70
CA THR A 101 -2.45 -9.10 -10.95
C THR A 101 -2.08 -10.44 -11.60
N ALA A 102 -1.19 -10.43 -12.58
CA ALA A 102 -0.67 -11.64 -13.20
C ALA A 102 0.09 -12.55 -12.21
N ALA A 103 0.73 -11.96 -11.20
CA ALA A 103 1.41 -12.67 -10.10
C ALA A 103 0.45 -13.13 -8.98
N GLY A 104 -0.87 -12.96 -9.12
CA GLY A 104 -1.86 -13.41 -8.15
C GLY A 104 -2.12 -12.45 -6.98
N TYR A 105 -1.60 -11.22 -7.03
CA TYR A 105 -1.92 -10.21 -6.02
C TYR A 105 -3.28 -9.57 -6.29
N LYS A 106 -4.00 -9.26 -5.22
CA LYS A 106 -5.16 -8.37 -5.28
C LYS A 106 -4.71 -6.94 -5.07
N VAL A 107 -4.73 -6.14 -6.14
CA VAL A 107 -4.43 -4.71 -6.03
C VAL A 107 -5.64 -3.99 -5.45
N GLU A 108 -5.50 -3.51 -4.21
CA GLU A 108 -6.59 -2.86 -3.46
C GLU A 108 -6.72 -1.37 -3.83
N GLU A 109 -5.60 -0.72 -4.14
CA GLU A 109 -5.58 0.72 -4.35
C GLU A 109 -4.42 1.16 -5.25
N THR A 110 -4.71 2.11 -6.11
CA THR A 110 -3.73 2.79 -6.95
C THR A 110 -3.89 4.29 -6.81
N MET A 111 -2.79 5.03 -6.77
CA MET A 111 -2.84 6.48 -6.68
C MET A 111 -1.63 7.15 -7.33
N ILE A 112 -1.83 8.40 -7.74
CA ILE A 112 -0.76 9.28 -8.21
C ILE A 112 -0.62 10.41 -7.20
N LEU A 113 0.59 10.60 -6.68
CA LEU A 113 0.89 11.64 -5.70
C LEU A 113 1.90 12.63 -6.29
N PRO A 114 1.89 13.89 -5.85
CA PRO A 114 2.99 14.81 -6.12
C PRO A 114 4.27 14.32 -5.43
N ASP A 115 5.43 14.78 -5.92
CA ASP A 115 6.73 14.48 -5.33
C ASP A 115 6.92 15.23 -3.99
N GLU A 116 6.09 14.89 -2.99
CA GLU A 116 6.02 15.48 -1.66
C GLU A 116 6.13 14.42 -0.56
N ALA A 117 7.18 14.53 0.27
CA ALA A 117 7.47 13.56 1.33
C ALA A 117 6.32 13.40 2.34
N LYS A 118 5.61 14.51 2.68
CA LYS A 118 4.49 14.45 3.63
C LYS A 118 3.33 13.63 3.08
N ALA A 119 2.95 13.87 1.83
CA ALA A 119 1.87 13.14 1.16
C ALA A 119 2.21 11.66 1.05
N LEU A 120 3.42 11.32 0.58
CA LEU A 120 3.86 9.94 0.47
C LEU A 120 3.88 9.23 1.81
N LYS A 121 4.48 9.82 2.86
CA LYS A 121 4.53 9.21 4.20
C LYS A 121 3.14 8.91 4.76
N ALA A 122 2.21 9.85 4.62
CA ALA A 122 0.83 9.66 5.08
C ALA A 122 0.18 8.44 4.41
N GLN A 123 0.33 8.30 3.08
CA GLN A 123 -0.27 7.18 2.35
C GLN A 123 0.44 5.85 2.64
N LEU A 124 1.76 5.82 2.80
CA LEU A 124 2.49 4.61 3.20
C LEU A 124 2.02 4.09 4.57
N ILE A 125 1.87 4.99 5.54
CA ILE A 125 1.36 4.65 6.88
C ILE A 125 -0.09 4.15 6.79
N ARG A 126 -0.96 4.87 6.07
CA ARG A 126 -2.37 4.49 5.91
C ARG A 126 -2.52 3.11 5.27
N LEU A 127 -1.76 2.82 4.22
CA LEU A 127 -1.81 1.54 3.52
C LEU A 127 -1.25 0.40 4.38
N ALA A 128 -0.15 0.63 5.09
CA ALA A 128 0.49 -0.39 5.91
C ALA A 128 -0.27 -0.65 7.22
N ASP A 129 -0.63 0.40 7.97
CA ASP A 129 -1.24 0.24 9.29
C ASP A 129 -2.77 0.15 9.20
N GLY A 130 -3.39 1.02 8.41
CA GLY A 130 -4.84 1.12 8.30
C GLY A 130 -5.46 0.08 7.36
N ARG A 131 -4.88 -0.10 6.17
CA ARG A 131 -5.33 -1.09 5.18
C ARG A 131 -4.70 -2.45 5.37
N GLN A 132 -3.54 -2.52 6.02
CA GLN A 132 -2.77 -3.74 6.26
C GLN A 132 -2.51 -4.52 4.96
N VAL A 133 -2.13 -3.82 3.88
CA VAL A 133 -1.72 -4.50 2.64
C VAL A 133 -0.38 -5.23 2.85
N ASN A 134 -0.15 -6.29 2.10
CA ASN A 134 1.08 -7.08 2.21
C ASN A 134 2.26 -6.43 1.48
N LEU A 135 1.95 -5.70 0.38
CA LEU A 135 2.96 -5.10 -0.49
C LEU A 135 2.55 -3.69 -0.92
N ILE A 136 3.47 -2.75 -0.83
CA ILE A 136 3.33 -1.43 -1.45
C ILE A 136 4.47 -1.25 -2.44
N LEU A 137 4.15 -1.04 -3.71
CA LEU A 137 5.11 -0.65 -4.72
C LEU A 137 4.95 0.85 -5.01
N THR A 138 6.05 1.59 -4.89
CA THR A 138 6.10 2.98 -5.36
C THR A 138 6.88 3.05 -6.66
N THR A 139 6.53 3.95 -7.56
CA THR A 139 7.29 4.21 -8.79
C THR A 139 7.51 5.70 -8.99
N GLY A 140 8.72 6.10 -9.32
CA GLY A 140 9.14 7.50 -9.46
C GLY A 140 9.84 8.07 -8.23
N GLY A 141 10.46 9.24 -8.39
CA GLY A 141 11.15 9.97 -7.33
C GLY A 141 12.34 9.25 -6.70
N THR A 142 13.04 8.38 -7.46
CA THR A 142 14.19 7.59 -6.97
C THR A 142 15.54 8.01 -7.54
N GLY A 143 15.62 9.11 -8.27
CA GLY A 143 16.84 9.67 -8.87
C GLY A 143 17.58 10.64 -7.94
N PHE A 144 18.36 11.56 -8.57
CA PHE A 144 19.21 12.54 -7.87
C PHE A 144 18.68 13.96 -7.88
N SER A 145 17.49 14.19 -8.46
CA SER A 145 16.86 15.51 -8.39
C SER A 145 16.49 15.87 -6.95
N PRO A 146 16.53 17.13 -6.54
CA PRO A 146 16.04 17.57 -5.23
C PRO A 146 14.56 17.23 -4.99
N ARG A 147 13.79 16.98 -6.05
CA ARG A 147 12.39 16.52 -5.98
C ARG A 147 12.26 15.02 -5.79
N ASP A 148 13.32 14.25 -6.00
CA ASP A 148 13.33 12.80 -5.83
C ASP A 148 13.45 12.44 -4.33
N ILE A 149 12.31 12.33 -3.65
CA ILE A 149 12.22 12.17 -2.18
C ILE A 149 11.69 10.79 -1.76
N THR A 150 11.40 9.93 -2.71
CA THR A 150 10.75 8.64 -2.43
C THR A 150 11.54 7.77 -1.46
N PRO A 151 12.87 7.59 -1.60
CA PRO A 151 13.64 6.76 -0.68
C PRO A 151 13.64 7.30 0.75
N GLU A 152 13.81 8.62 0.92
CA GLU A 152 13.84 9.28 2.22
C GLU A 152 12.48 9.18 2.93
N ALA A 153 11.40 9.41 2.19
CA ALA A 153 10.04 9.29 2.74
C ALA A 153 9.71 7.83 3.14
N THR A 154 10.18 6.87 2.34
CA THR A 154 10.01 5.44 2.61
C THR A 154 10.80 5.00 3.84
N CYS A 155 12.08 5.38 3.95
CA CYS A 155 12.90 5.09 5.13
C CYS A 155 12.33 5.72 6.40
N ALA A 156 11.75 6.91 6.30
CA ALA A 156 11.21 7.63 7.46
C ALA A 156 9.98 6.94 8.11
N VAL A 157 9.31 6.03 7.41
CA VAL A 157 8.16 5.27 7.93
C VAL A 157 8.48 3.80 8.20
N ALA A 158 9.72 3.39 7.94
CA ALA A 158 10.15 2.01 8.07
C ALA A 158 10.40 1.61 9.53
N ASP A 159 10.01 0.39 9.89
CA ASP A 159 10.44 -0.25 11.14
C ASP A 159 11.78 -0.98 10.95
N ARG A 160 12.00 -1.56 9.76
CA ARG A 160 13.20 -2.35 9.44
C ARG A 160 13.57 -2.19 7.96
N ASN A 161 14.87 -2.22 7.67
CA ASN A 161 15.37 -2.25 6.30
C ASN A 161 15.38 -3.69 5.75
N ALA A 162 15.10 -3.82 4.45
CA ALA A 162 15.19 -5.08 3.71
C ALA A 162 16.06 -4.88 2.45
N PRO A 163 17.38 -4.53 2.59
CA PRO A 163 18.18 -3.98 1.50
C PRO A 163 18.39 -4.94 0.33
N GLY A 164 18.35 -6.25 0.56
CA GLY A 164 18.62 -7.24 -0.47
C GLY A 164 17.76 -7.15 -1.72
N ILE A 165 16.48 -6.75 -1.60
CA ILE A 165 15.61 -6.57 -2.76
C ILE A 165 16.09 -5.40 -3.62
N ALA A 166 16.34 -4.24 -3.00
CA ALA A 166 16.82 -3.06 -3.71
C ALA A 166 18.22 -3.27 -4.32
N GLU A 167 19.08 -4.06 -3.66
CA GLU A 167 20.39 -4.46 -4.18
C GLU A 167 20.26 -5.37 -5.40
N ALA A 168 19.42 -6.39 -5.33
CA ALA A 168 19.14 -7.28 -6.46
C ALA A 168 18.58 -6.51 -7.67
N MET A 169 17.69 -5.56 -7.44
CA MET A 169 17.16 -4.68 -8.47
C MET A 169 18.26 -3.85 -9.15
N ARG A 170 19.17 -3.24 -8.36
CA ARG A 170 20.31 -2.49 -8.92
C ARG A 170 21.27 -3.39 -9.67
N TYR A 171 21.61 -4.54 -9.11
CA TYR A 171 22.47 -5.52 -9.77
C TYR A 171 21.92 -5.96 -11.14
N HIS A 172 20.63 -6.28 -11.20
CA HIS A 172 19.97 -6.60 -12.46
C HIS A 172 20.00 -5.42 -13.44
N SER A 173 19.67 -4.21 -12.98
CA SER A 173 19.69 -3.01 -13.81
C SER A 173 21.08 -2.71 -14.38
N LEU A 174 22.15 -3.00 -13.62
CA LEU A 174 23.54 -2.83 -14.08
C LEU A 174 23.91 -3.77 -15.24
N SER A 175 23.29 -4.95 -15.34
CA SER A 175 23.49 -5.85 -16.48
C SER A 175 22.89 -5.30 -17.79
N ILE A 176 21.93 -4.37 -17.67
CA ILE A 176 21.22 -3.75 -18.80
C ILE A 176 21.83 -2.38 -19.13
N THR A 177 22.12 -1.57 -18.11
CA THR A 177 22.64 -0.21 -18.27
C THR A 177 23.51 0.22 -17.08
N PRO A 178 24.66 0.87 -17.31
CA PRO A 178 25.48 1.45 -16.24
C PRO A 178 24.71 2.46 -15.36
N ARG A 179 23.66 3.08 -15.90
CA ARG A 179 22.80 4.04 -15.15
C ARG A 179 22.01 3.36 -14.01
N GLY A 180 21.93 2.04 -13.97
CA GLY A 180 21.33 1.29 -12.87
C GLY A 180 21.92 1.65 -11.51
N MET A 181 23.22 2.02 -11.46
CA MET A 181 23.90 2.46 -10.23
C MET A 181 23.33 3.76 -9.64
N LEU A 182 22.62 4.55 -10.43
CA LEU A 182 22.06 5.83 -9.99
C LEU A 182 20.69 5.68 -9.34
N SER A 183 20.15 4.48 -9.21
CA SER A 183 18.91 4.26 -8.47
C SER A 183 19.15 4.31 -6.96
N ARG A 184 18.47 5.22 -6.28
CA ARG A 184 18.46 5.32 -4.81
C ARG A 184 17.29 4.57 -4.17
N GLY A 185 16.50 3.84 -4.97
CA GLY A 185 15.38 3.05 -4.47
C GLY A 185 15.75 2.14 -3.32
N VAL A 186 14.86 2.02 -2.35
CA VAL A 186 15.01 1.20 -1.14
C VAL A 186 13.90 0.17 -1.04
N SER A 187 14.11 -0.82 -0.20
CA SER A 187 13.08 -1.76 0.23
C SER A 187 13.10 -1.87 1.75
N VAL A 188 11.92 -1.80 2.36
CA VAL A 188 11.76 -1.73 3.81
C VAL A 188 10.52 -2.50 4.27
N LEU A 189 10.45 -2.77 5.56
CA LEU A 189 9.28 -3.34 6.22
C LEU A 189 8.66 -2.31 7.18
N ARG A 190 7.32 -2.19 7.13
CA ARG A 190 6.50 -1.53 8.16
C ARG A 190 5.43 -2.51 8.63
N GLY A 191 5.48 -2.88 9.93
CA GLY A 191 4.64 -3.96 10.45
C GLY A 191 4.83 -5.25 9.65
N LYS A 192 3.76 -5.67 8.95
CA LYS A 192 3.74 -6.83 8.04
C LYS A 192 3.78 -6.44 6.56
N THR A 193 3.91 -5.16 6.25
CA THR A 193 3.91 -4.65 4.88
C THR A 193 5.33 -4.49 4.36
N LEU A 194 5.61 -5.10 3.20
CA LEU A 194 6.81 -4.83 2.43
C LEU A 194 6.59 -3.60 1.55
N ILE A 195 7.50 -2.64 1.58
CA ILE A 195 7.47 -1.43 0.74
C ILE A 195 8.71 -1.43 -0.14
N VAL A 196 8.53 -1.33 -1.46
CA VAL A 196 9.63 -1.34 -2.43
C VAL A 196 9.51 -0.15 -3.38
N ASN A 197 10.60 0.58 -3.57
CA ASN A 197 10.65 1.68 -4.52
C ASN A 197 11.17 1.19 -5.87
N LEU A 198 10.34 1.36 -6.92
CA LEU A 198 10.68 1.08 -8.30
C LEU A 198 11.10 2.37 -9.04
N PRO A 199 11.88 2.26 -10.12
CA PRO A 199 12.20 3.39 -10.97
C PRO A 199 10.93 3.93 -11.67
N GLY A 200 10.96 5.23 -12.05
CA GLY A 200 9.80 5.90 -12.64
C GLY A 200 9.56 5.59 -14.12
N SER A 201 10.47 4.93 -14.82
CA SER A 201 10.27 4.66 -16.25
C SER A 201 9.58 3.32 -16.48
N PRO A 202 8.53 3.24 -17.34
CA PRO A 202 7.85 1.99 -17.64
C PRO A 202 8.79 0.88 -18.12
N LYS A 203 9.78 1.23 -18.95
CA LYS A 203 10.79 0.29 -19.42
C LYS A 203 11.59 -0.32 -18.25
N ALA A 204 12.07 0.49 -17.32
CA ALA A 204 12.83 0.02 -16.18
C ALA A 204 11.95 -0.79 -15.20
N VAL A 205 10.67 -0.43 -15.04
CA VAL A 205 9.69 -1.24 -14.30
C VAL A 205 9.55 -2.62 -14.93
N GLN A 206 9.38 -2.70 -16.25
CA GLN A 206 9.25 -3.96 -16.96
C GLN A 206 10.51 -4.83 -16.87
N GLU A 207 11.69 -4.22 -16.98
CA GLU A 207 12.98 -4.91 -16.81
C GLU A 207 13.16 -5.47 -15.39
N LEU A 208 12.72 -4.75 -14.36
CA LEU A 208 12.80 -5.17 -12.96
C LEU A 208 11.73 -6.20 -12.56
N SER A 209 10.66 -6.34 -13.33
CA SER A 209 9.64 -7.38 -13.10
C SER A 209 10.17 -8.80 -13.25
N LEU A 210 11.28 -8.97 -13.96
CA LEU A 210 11.97 -10.24 -14.11
C LEU A 210 12.68 -10.69 -12.82
N ILE A 211 12.91 -9.77 -11.87
CA ILE A 211 13.27 -10.14 -10.51
C ILE A 211 11.97 -10.59 -9.86
N HIS A 212 11.74 -11.88 -9.88
CA HIS A 212 10.59 -12.57 -9.29
C HIS A 212 10.21 -12.05 -7.90
N ILE A 213 9.57 -10.84 -7.84
CA ILE A 213 8.66 -10.50 -6.75
C ILE A 213 7.47 -11.49 -6.81
N SER A 214 7.49 -12.36 -7.80
CA SER A 214 6.47 -13.32 -8.17
C SER A 214 6.42 -14.59 -7.33
N GLU A 215 7.37 -14.85 -6.45
CA GLU A 215 7.11 -15.81 -5.40
C GLU A 215 6.63 -15.03 -4.18
N PRO A 216 5.29 -14.97 -3.91
CA PRO A 216 4.83 -14.56 -2.61
C PRO A 216 5.55 -15.47 -1.64
N THR A 217 6.51 -14.94 -0.89
CA THR A 217 7.19 -15.66 0.17
C THR A 217 6.09 -16.41 0.91
N ARG A 218 6.13 -17.73 0.80
CA ARG A 218 5.14 -18.60 1.42
C ARG A 218 4.90 -18.08 2.82
N ARG A 219 3.66 -17.94 3.23
CA ARG A 219 3.18 -17.32 4.49
C ARG A 219 3.99 -17.63 5.75
N SER A 220 4.96 -18.53 5.70
CA SER A 220 5.84 -18.92 6.80
C SER A 220 7.00 -17.95 7.10
N TYR A 221 7.20 -16.88 6.30
CA TYR A 221 8.35 -15.98 6.45
C TYR A 221 8.01 -14.49 6.60
N ILE A 222 6.71 -14.10 6.54
CA ILE A 222 6.27 -12.72 6.80
C ILE A 222 5.26 -12.71 7.95
#